data_7bc6c4b8e7592bb6a40bfe62e8ecc208
#
_entry.id   7bc6c4b8e7592bb6a40bfe62e8ecc208
#
_cell.length_a   1.000
_cell.length_b   1.000
_cell.length_c   1.000
_cell.angle_alpha   90.00
_cell.angle_beta   90.00
_cell.angle_gamma   90.00
#
_symmetry.space_group_name_H-M   'P 1'
#
loop_
_entity.id
_entity.type
_entity.pdbx_description
1 polymer ?
#
loop_
_entity_poly.entity_id
_entity_poly.type
_entity_poly.pdbx_seq_one_letter_code
_entity_poly.pdbx_strand_id
1 'polypeptide(L)'
;QNREKNFLSLVRKGIYGNPGSPYLKLLKIAGCEFEDIENMVNRDGIEAALHRLVAAGVYLSWEEFKGKKDVIRGGKHFSFRERDFDNPFLSSYYYVQSSGTRSAGTRTQFDLRHRSDISYYYLLALAVGNALDVPMGIWMPILPSLTGISGLLHYWNIGKPVAKWFTPVYENQVQASLKDRLALRYIIYAGRLSGAKLVKPEYVSLVEAIKVAHWMADTKKR
;
A
#
# COMPACT_ATOMS: atom_id res chain seq x y z
N GLN A 1 12.00 10.94 -17.02
CA GLN A 1 13.45 11.28 -17.11
C GLN A 1 14.26 10.92 -15.85
N ASN A 2 13.62 10.49 -14.75
CA ASN A 2 14.34 10.13 -13.52
C ASN A 2 14.18 8.67 -13.11
N ARG A 3 13.54 7.83 -13.97
CA ARG A 3 13.19 6.45 -13.61
C ARG A 3 14.44 5.60 -13.36
N GLU A 4 15.39 5.62 -14.31
CA GLU A 4 16.65 4.89 -14.21
C GLU A 4 17.49 5.37 -13.03
N LYS A 5 17.62 6.68 -12.85
CA LYS A 5 18.35 7.27 -11.70
C LYS A 5 17.73 6.87 -10.36
N ASN A 6 16.40 6.88 -10.26
CA ASN A 6 15.68 6.48 -9.06
C ASN A 6 15.89 4.99 -8.77
N PHE A 7 15.79 4.14 -9.81
CA PHE A 7 16.05 2.72 -9.70
C PHE A 7 17.48 2.43 -9.22
N LEU A 8 18.49 3.03 -9.86
CA LEU A 8 19.90 2.87 -9.47
C LEU A 8 20.17 3.40 -8.06
N SER A 9 19.55 4.51 -7.66
CA SER A 9 19.65 5.03 -6.30
C SER A 9 19.05 4.06 -5.29
N LEU A 10 17.89 3.45 -5.60
CA LEU A 10 17.25 2.42 -4.76
C LEU A 10 18.15 1.19 -4.63
N VAL A 11 18.70 0.68 -5.74
CA VAL A 11 19.59 -0.48 -5.75
C VAL A 11 20.84 -0.20 -4.94
N ARG A 12 21.51 0.94 -5.18
CA ARG A 12 22.73 1.32 -4.47
C ARG A 12 22.50 1.41 -2.95
N LYS A 13 21.47 2.11 -2.52
CA LYS A 13 21.20 2.35 -1.10
C LYS A 13 20.48 1.17 -0.43
N GLY A 14 19.42 0.64 -1.07
CA GLY A 14 18.52 -0.35 -0.46
C GLY A 14 19.05 -1.77 -0.55
N ILE A 15 19.95 -2.06 -1.49
CA ILE A 15 20.50 -3.40 -1.68
C ILE A 15 21.98 -3.42 -1.30
N TYR A 16 22.84 -2.70 -2.02
CA TYR A 16 24.29 -2.72 -1.73
C TYR A 16 24.64 -2.01 -0.45
N GLY A 17 23.95 -0.94 -0.09
CA GLY A 17 24.09 -0.23 1.18
C GLY A 17 23.41 -0.90 2.38
N ASN A 18 22.72 -2.03 2.15
CA ASN A 18 22.01 -2.78 3.20
C ASN A 18 22.54 -4.23 3.28
N PRO A 19 23.48 -4.52 4.17
CA PRO A 19 24.05 -5.87 4.35
C PRO A 19 22.99 -6.96 4.65
N GLY A 20 21.84 -6.57 5.22
CA GLY A 20 20.72 -7.46 5.52
C GLY A 20 19.85 -7.80 4.30
N SER A 21 20.03 -7.13 3.16
CA SER A 21 19.17 -7.33 2.00
C SER A 21 19.27 -8.76 1.44
N PRO A 22 18.14 -9.48 1.29
CA PRO A 22 18.12 -10.77 0.61
C PRO A 22 18.68 -10.71 -0.82
N TYR A 23 18.36 -9.65 -1.55
CA TYR A 23 18.84 -9.46 -2.92
C TYR A 23 20.35 -9.29 -3.01
N LEU A 24 20.99 -8.67 -2.01
CA LEU A 24 22.47 -8.57 -1.99
C LEU A 24 23.14 -9.95 -1.96
N LYS A 25 22.54 -10.91 -1.22
CA LYS A 25 23.05 -12.28 -1.18
C LYS A 25 22.95 -12.98 -2.54
N LEU A 26 21.85 -12.77 -3.23
CA LEU A 26 21.63 -13.33 -4.57
C LEU A 26 22.56 -12.71 -5.61
N LEU A 27 22.74 -11.39 -5.59
CA LEU A 27 23.64 -10.66 -6.47
C LEU A 27 25.10 -11.11 -6.29
N LYS A 28 25.54 -11.30 -5.03
CA LYS A 28 26.89 -11.84 -4.76
C LYS A 28 27.10 -13.25 -5.32
N ILE A 29 26.07 -14.11 -5.31
CA ILE A 29 26.16 -15.44 -5.95
C ILE A 29 26.25 -15.33 -7.46
N ALA A 30 25.50 -14.39 -8.04
CA ALA A 30 25.53 -14.13 -9.47
C ALA A 30 26.81 -13.40 -9.94
N GLY A 31 27.70 -13.03 -9.00
CA GLY A 31 28.92 -12.28 -9.29
C GLY A 31 28.62 -10.88 -9.85
N CYS A 32 27.51 -10.28 -9.46
CA CYS A 32 27.04 -9.00 -9.97
C CYS A 32 27.28 -7.89 -8.93
N GLU A 33 28.15 -6.96 -9.25
CA GLU A 33 28.40 -5.76 -8.47
C GLU A 33 27.48 -4.61 -8.91
N PHE A 34 27.47 -3.51 -8.15
CA PHE A 34 26.58 -2.38 -8.45
C PHE A 34 26.84 -1.78 -9.82
N GLU A 35 28.10 -1.65 -10.19
CA GLU A 35 28.57 -1.12 -11.49
C GLU A 35 28.07 -1.94 -12.67
N ASP A 36 27.93 -3.25 -12.51
CA ASP A 36 27.37 -4.13 -13.55
C ASP A 36 25.90 -3.80 -13.80
N ILE A 37 25.13 -3.58 -12.74
CA ILE A 37 23.72 -3.18 -12.84
C ILE A 37 23.60 -1.79 -13.47
N GLU A 38 24.44 -0.84 -13.04
CA GLU A 38 24.48 0.51 -13.60
C GLU A 38 24.76 0.50 -15.10
N ASN A 39 25.75 -0.28 -15.52
CA ASN A 39 26.09 -0.47 -16.94
C ASN A 39 24.94 -1.12 -17.74
N MET A 40 24.31 -2.16 -17.20
CA MET A 40 23.17 -2.81 -17.85
C MET A 40 21.99 -1.84 -18.02
N VAL A 41 21.66 -1.07 -16.97
CA VAL A 41 20.56 -0.11 -16.99
C VAL A 41 20.83 1.04 -17.97
N ASN A 42 22.04 1.58 -17.95
CA ASN A 42 22.41 2.70 -18.81
C ASN A 42 22.45 2.30 -20.30
N ARG A 43 22.82 1.04 -20.61
CA ARG A 43 22.91 0.54 -21.98
C ARG A 43 21.57 0.06 -22.53
N ASP A 44 20.82 -0.71 -21.74
CA ASP A 44 19.70 -1.52 -22.24
C ASP A 44 18.36 -1.19 -21.53
N GLY A 45 18.38 -0.29 -20.54
CA GLY A 45 17.21 0.04 -19.72
C GLY A 45 16.94 -0.94 -18.58
N ILE A 46 16.02 -0.54 -17.68
CA ILE A 46 15.72 -1.29 -16.45
C ILE A 46 15.16 -2.68 -16.75
N GLU A 47 14.24 -2.79 -17.68
CA GLU A 47 13.56 -4.05 -18.01
C GLU A 47 14.54 -5.11 -18.48
N ALA A 48 15.43 -4.75 -19.41
CA ALA A 48 16.45 -5.66 -19.93
C ALA A 48 17.45 -6.07 -18.83
N ALA A 49 17.85 -5.13 -17.96
CA ALA A 49 18.69 -5.41 -16.80
C ALA A 49 18.02 -6.42 -15.86
N LEU A 50 16.73 -6.21 -15.52
CA LEU A 50 15.96 -7.13 -14.67
C LEU A 50 15.84 -8.52 -15.29
N HIS A 51 15.59 -8.64 -16.59
CA HIS A 51 15.55 -9.94 -17.27
C HIS A 51 16.88 -10.69 -17.18
N ARG A 52 18.01 -10.00 -17.33
CA ARG A 52 19.35 -10.61 -17.17
C ARG A 52 19.58 -11.06 -15.73
N LEU A 53 19.21 -10.25 -14.75
CA LEU A 53 19.31 -10.60 -13.34
C LEU A 53 18.48 -11.85 -13.01
N VAL A 54 17.26 -11.94 -13.53
CA VAL A 54 16.41 -13.14 -13.38
C VAL A 54 17.09 -14.36 -14.01
N ALA A 55 17.64 -14.24 -15.22
CA ALA A 55 18.36 -15.32 -15.88
C ALA A 55 19.63 -15.75 -15.10
N ALA A 56 20.27 -14.83 -14.37
CA ALA A 56 21.39 -15.08 -13.48
C ALA A 56 20.99 -15.64 -12.10
N GLY A 57 19.68 -15.92 -11.86
CA GLY A 57 19.19 -16.48 -10.62
C GLY A 57 18.86 -15.44 -9.53
N VAL A 58 18.91 -14.14 -9.84
CA VAL A 58 18.55 -13.05 -8.93
C VAL A 58 17.05 -12.81 -9.00
N TYR A 59 16.29 -13.70 -8.42
CA TYR A 59 14.84 -13.62 -8.30
C TYR A 59 14.36 -14.40 -7.07
N LEU A 60 13.11 -14.20 -6.70
CA LEU A 60 12.42 -14.95 -5.65
C LEU A 60 11.05 -15.40 -6.14
N SER A 61 10.71 -16.65 -5.88
CA SER A 61 9.34 -17.13 -6.01
C SER A 61 8.48 -16.58 -4.86
N TRP A 62 7.17 -16.68 -5.03
CA TRP A 62 6.23 -16.29 -3.97
C TRP A 62 6.45 -17.07 -2.66
N GLU A 63 6.72 -18.37 -2.76
CA GLU A 63 6.98 -19.26 -1.62
C GLU A 63 8.29 -18.90 -0.92
N GLU A 64 9.33 -18.56 -1.67
CA GLU A 64 10.62 -18.12 -1.15
C GLU A 64 10.49 -16.76 -0.42
N PHE A 65 9.76 -15.80 -1.02
CA PHE A 65 9.46 -14.51 -0.38
C PHE A 65 8.67 -14.67 0.92
N LYS A 66 7.69 -15.59 0.95
CA LYS A 66 6.86 -15.89 2.13
C LYS A 66 7.59 -16.72 3.19
N GLY A 67 8.82 -17.16 2.93
CA GLY A 67 9.57 -18.04 3.81
C GLY A 67 8.98 -19.45 3.96
N LYS A 68 8.17 -19.87 2.98
CA LYS A 68 7.60 -21.22 2.90
C LYS A 68 8.54 -22.22 2.24
N LYS A 69 9.53 -21.71 1.54
CA LYS A 69 10.54 -22.50 0.83
C LYS A 69 11.88 -21.79 0.94
N ASP A 70 12.94 -22.58 1.18
CA ASP A 70 14.30 -22.05 1.15
C ASP A 70 14.71 -21.66 -0.27
N VAL A 71 15.50 -20.61 -0.37
CA VAL A 71 16.12 -20.15 -1.61
C VAL A 71 17.40 -20.92 -1.82
N ILE A 72 17.51 -21.63 -2.93
CA ILE A 72 18.71 -22.39 -3.30
C ILE A 72 19.28 -21.78 -4.58
N ARG A 73 20.47 -21.18 -4.50
CA ARG A 73 21.19 -20.61 -5.65
C ARG A 73 22.67 -20.92 -5.54
N GLY A 74 23.26 -21.38 -6.66
CA GLY A 74 24.69 -21.72 -6.70
C GLY A 74 25.11 -22.73 -5.60
N GLY A 75 24.25 -23.68 -5.23
CA GLY A 75 24.48 -24.64 -4.15
C GLY A 75 24.41 -24.05 -2.73
N LYS A 76 24.13 -22.76 -2.57
CA LYS A 76 23.93 -22.13 -1.26
C LYS A 76 22.46 -22.06 -0.89
N HIS A 77 22.17 -22.26 0.40
CA HIS A 77 20.82 -22.26 0.97
C HIS A 77 20.62 -20.99 1.79
N PHE A 78 19.48 -20.33 1.62
CA PHE A 78 19.05 -19.18 2.40
C PHE A 78 17.60 -19.34 2.82
N SER A 79 17.30 -19.02 4.06
CA SER A 79 15.95 -18.89 4.56
C SER A 79 15.65 -17.41 4.77
N PHE A 80 14.67 -16.89 4.04
CA PHE A 80 14.21 -15.51 4.15
C PHE A 80 12.82 -15.45 4.78
N ARG A 81 12.47 -14.27 5.28
CA ARG A 81 11.15 -13.96 5.82
C ARG A 81 10.66 -12.66 5.21
N GLU A 82 9.35 -12.46 5.10
CA GLU A 82 8.77 -11.23 4.55
C GLU A 82 9.40 -9.95 5.10
N ARG A 83 9.71 -9.91 6.40
CA ARG A 83 10.32 -8.76 7.07
C ARG A 83 11.74 -8.42 6.60
N ASP A 84 12.44 -9.38 6.01
CA ASP A 84 13.81 -9.16 5.52
C ASP A 84 13.81 -8.29 4.24
N PHE A 85 12.62 -8.10 3.64
CA PHE A 85 12.38 -7.24 2.48
C PHE A 85 11.82 -5.86 2.86
N ASP A 86 11.70 -5.56 4.14
CA ASP A 86 11.25 -4.25 4.60
C ASP A 86 12.22 -3.16 4.11
N ASN A 87 11.66 -1.99 3.75
CA ASN A 87 12.46 -0.86 3.33
C ASN A 87 13.19 -0.23 4.55
N PRO A 88 14.52 -0.30 4.63
CA PRO A 88 15.28 0.18 5.78
C PRO A 88 15.29 1.71 5.92
N PHE A 89 14.83 2.45 4.92
CA PHE A 89 14.84 3.92 4.92
C PHE A 89 13.54 4.55 5.38
N LEU A 90 12.52 3.74 5.69
CA LEU A 90 11.27 4.28 6.21
C LEU A 90 11.41 4.62 7.68
N SER A 91 11.31 5.92 8.01
CA SER A 91 11.34 6.43 9.38
C SER A 91 9.95 6.53 10.01
N SER A 92 8.90 6.66 9.21
CA SER A 92 7.51 6.79 9.65
C SER A 92 6.62 5.89 8.83
N TYR A 93 6.23 4.75 9.40
CA TYR A 93 5.41 3.75 8.72
C TYR A 93 4.50 3.01 9.70
N TYR A 94 3.50 2.35 9.17
CA TYR A 94 2.71 1.34 9.86
C TYR A 94 2.58 0.09 9.00
N TYR A 95 2.31 -1.03 9.65
CA TYR A 95 2.08 -2.28 8.92
C TYR A 95 0.62 -2.44 8.57
N VAL A 96 0.38 -2.84 7.34
CA VAL A 96 -0.91 -3.32 6.88
C VAL A 96 -0.76 -4.77 6.42
N GLN A 97 -1.83 -5.51 6.52
CA GLN A 97 -1.89 -6.87 6.02
C GLN A 97 -2.98 -6.94 4.95
N SER A 98 -2.64 -7.49 3.80
CA SER A 98 -3.65 -7.71 2.76
C SER A 98 -4.67 -8.75 3.22
N SER A 99 -5.94 -8.60 2.85
CA SER A 99 -6.97 -9.61 3.08
C SER A 99 -6.65 -10.84 2.22
N GLY A 100 -6.04 -11.85 2.84
CA GLY A 100 -5.76 -13.12 2.17
C GLY A 100 -7.01 -13.99 2.16
N THR A 101 -7.61 -14.22 1.00
CA THR A 101 -8.73 -15.17 0.86
C THR A 101 -8.26 -16.63 0.83
N ARG A 102 -6.99 -16.88 0.54
CA ARG A 102 -6.40 -18.22 0.38
C ARG A 102 -5.16 -18.49 1.23
N SER A 103 -4.62 -17.48 1.92
CA SER A 103 -3.45 -17.60 2.79
C SER A 103 -3.43 -16.45 3.80
N ALA A 104 -2.54 -16.54 4.81
CA ALA A 104 -2.22 -15.38 5.64
C ALA A 104 -1.83 -14.21 4.74
N GLY A 105 -2.49 -13.06 4.90
CA GLY A 105 -2.27 -11.87 4.07
C GLY A 105 -0.79 -11.44 4.04
N THR A 106 -0.41 -10.73 3.00
CA THR A 106 0.95 -10.17 2.89
C THR A 106 1.09 -8.95 3.77
N ARG A 107 2.08 -8.95 4.64
CA ARG A 107 2.47 -7.80 5.44
C ARG A 107 3.19 -6.78 4.54
N THR A 108 2.81 -5.53 4.65
CA THR A 108 3.43 -4.43 3.89
C THR A 108 3.68 -3.24 4.81
N GLN A 109 4.85 -2.63 4.70
CA GLN A 109 5.12 -1.34 5.32
C GLN A 109 4.45 -0.23 4.51
N PHE A 110 3.65 0.59 5.17
CA PHE A 110 2.97 1.73 4.56
C PHE A 110 3.63 3.04 5.02
N ASP A 111 4.29 3.72 4.11
CA ASP A 111 4.95 5.00 4.36
C ASP A 111 3.92 6.12 4.54
N LEU A 112 3.99 6.84 5.66
CA LEU A 112 3.11 7.98 5.92
C LEU A 112 3.33 9.15 4.95
N ARG A 113 4.56 9.32 4.44
CA ARG A 113 4.86 10.36 3.43
C ARG A 113 4.25 10.00 2.08
N HIS A 114 4.45 8.76 1.65
CA HIS A 114 3.85 8.25 0.40
C HIS A 114 2.32 8.34 0.41
N ARG A 115 1.71 8.25 1.58
CA ARG A 115 0.27 8.46 1.75
C ARG A 115 -0.17 9.88 1.34
N SER A 116 0.61 10.89 1.70
CA SER A 116 0.35 12.27 1.27
C SER A 116 0.43 12.39 -0.25
N ASP A 117 1.46 11.80 -0.86
CA ASP A 117 1.67 11.85 -2.31
C ASP A 117 0.53 11.17 -3.07
N ILE A 118 0.05 10.00 -2.60
CA ILE A 118 -1.11 9.30 -3.19
C ILE A 118 -2.35 10.19 -3.20
N SER A 119 -2.55 11.03 -2.20
CA SER A 119 -3.72 11.91 -2.13
C SER A 119 -3.83 12.86 -3.34
N TYR A 120 -2.72 13.28 -3.91
CA TYR A 120 -2.71 14.12 -5.12
C TYR A 120 -3.20 13.37 -6.37
N TYR A 121 -3.00 12.05 -6.45
CA TYR A 121 -3.57 11.25 -7.54
C TYR A 121 -5.09 11.17 -7.45
N TYR A 122 -5.67 11.16 -6.24
CA TYR A 122 -7.11 11.29 -6.05
C TYR A 122 -7.62 12.65 -6.53
N LEU A 123 -6.90 13.74 -6.22
CA LEU A 123 -7.24 15.08 -6.71
C LEU A 123 -7.23 15.14 -8.25
N LEU A 124 -6.20 14.57 -8.88
CA LEU A 124 -6.09 14.50 -10.33
C LEU A 124 -7.26 13.68 -10.93
N ALA A 125 -7.59 12.54 -10.36
CA ALA A 125 -8.71 11.72 -10.81
C ALA A 125 -10.05 12.47 -10.73
N LEU A 126 -10.28 13.23 -9.64
CA LEU A 126 -11.46 14.07 -9.49
C LEU A 126 -11.49 15.19 -10.53
N ALA A 127 -10.35 15.82 -10.79
CA ALA A 127 -10.24 16.89 -11.79
C ALA A 127 -10.56 16.37 -13.21
N VAL A 128 -9.95 15.24 -13.60
CA VAL A 128 -10.21 14.61 -14.91
C VAL A 128 -11.68 14.16 -15.05
N GLY A 129 -12.26 13.69 -13.94
CA GLY A 129 -13.67 13.27 -13.90
C GLY A 129 -14.67 14.42 -13.75
N ASN A 130 -14.25 15.69 -13.76
CA ASN A 130 -15.08 16.87 -13.47
C ASN A 130 -15.89 16.75 -12.17
N ALA A 131 -15.29 16.13 -11.15
CA ALA A 131 -15.91 15.80 -9.88
C ALA A 131 -15.36 16.63 -8.69
N LEU A 132 -14.61 17.72 -8.97
CA LEU A 132 -14.03 18.56 -7.92
C LEU A 132 -15.08 19.20 -7.01
N ASP A 133 -16.23 19.55 -7.53
CA ASP A 133 -17.30 20.22 -6.79
C ASP A 133 -18.44 19.28 -6.35
N VAL A 134 -18.28 17.99 -6.64
CA VAL A 134 -19.26 16.96 -6.26
C VAL A 134 -18.96 16.46 -4.83
N PRO A 135 -19.97 16.39 -3.94
CA PRO A 135 -19.82 15.80 -2.63
C PRO A 135 -19.36 14.34 -2.71
N MET A 136 -18.28 14.00 -2.00
CA MET A 136 -17.66 12.69 -2.05
C MET A 136 -18.28 11.71 -1.07
N GLY A 137 -18.71 10.55 -1.55
CA GLY A 137 -19.07 9.39 -0.73
C GLY A 137 -18.06 8.27 -0.88
N ILE A 138 -17.79 7.56 0.19
CA ILE A 138 -17.02 6.31 0.14
C ILE A 138 -17.85 5.14 0.64
N TRP A 139 -17.65 3.96 0.05
CA TRP A 139 -18.27 2.71 0.51
C TRP A 139 -17.15 1.71 0.82
N MET A 140 -16.68 1.73 2.04
CA MET A 140 -15.49 1.02 2.49
C MET A 140 -15.68 0.40 3.87
N PRO A 141 -15.04 -0.75 4.16
CA PRO A 141 -15.15 -1.41 5.46
C PRO A 141 -14.55 -0.58 6.59
N ILE A 142 -15.02 -0.88 7.81
CA ILE A 142 -14.49 -0.36 9.08
C ILE A 142 -13.33 -1.21 9.59
N LEU A 143 -12.74 -0.80 10.74
CA LEU A 143 -11.73 -1.60 11.43
C LEU A 143 -12.20 -3.04 11.69
N PRO A 144 -11.31 -4.03 11.57
CA PRO A 144 -9.85 -3.93 11.48
C PRO A 144 -9.29 -3.51 10.12
N SER A 145 -10.12 -3.36 9.08
CA SER A 145 -9.66 -2.80 7.81
C SER A 145 -9.39 -1.29 7.94
N LEU A 146 -8.21 -0.87 7.53
CA LEU A 146 -7.83 0.54 7.54
C LEU A 146 -8.32 1.32 6.31
N THR A 147 -8.97 0.66 5.33
CA THR A 147 -9.31 1.27 4.03
C THR A 147 -10.29 2.43 4.17
N GLY A 148 -11.32 2.31 5.01
CA GLY A 148 -12.29 3.39 5.23
C GLY A 148 -11.64 4.64 5.86
N ILE A 149 -10.87 4.45 6.95
CA ILE A 149 -10.13 5.54 7.59
C ILE A 149 -9.11 6.16 6.63
N SER A 150 -8.41 5.32 5.85
CA SER A 150 -7.48 5.77 4.83
C SER A 150 -8.17 6.66 3.80
N GLY A 151 -9.34 6.25 3.31
CA GLY A 151 -10.14 7.05 2.38
C GLY A 151 -10.50 8.41 2.96
N LEU A 152 -11.04 8.45 4.20
CA LEU A 152 -11.36 9.71 4.86
C LEU A 152 -10.17 10.67 4.91
N LEU A 153 -8.99 10.16 5.28
CA LEU A 153 -7.79 10.96 5.42
C LEU A 153 -7.20 11.40 4.07
N HIS A 154 -7.29 10.56 3.02
CA HIS A 154 -6.86 10.96 1.68
C HIS A 154 -7.67 12.14 1.15
N TYR A 155 -8.99 12.04 1.22
CA TYR A 155 -9.86 13.13 0.76
C TYR A 155 -9.79 14.37 1.64
N TRP A 156 -9.61 14.22 2.95
CA TRP A 156 -9.35 15.34 3.84
C TRP A 156 -8.05 16.08 3.46
N ASN A 157 -6.98 15.34 3.20
CA ASN A 157 -5.65 15.88 2.88
C ASN A 157 -5.64 16.75 1.61
N ILE A 158 -6.51 16.47 0.64
CA ILE A 158 -6.66 17.26 -0.60
C ILE A 158 -7.75 18.33 -0.49
N GLY A 159 -8.24 18.64 0.71
CA GLY A 159 -9.28 19.63 0.93
C GLY A 159 -10.69 19.25 0.47
N LYS A 160 -10.93 17.95 0.17
CA LYS A 160 -12.21 17.39 -0.27
C LYS A 160 -12.75 16.39 0.76
N PRO A 161 -13.16 16.81 1.95
CA PRO A 161 -13.61 15.89 2.99
C PRO A 161 -14.79 15.06 2.52
N VAL A 162 -14.78 13.79 2.88
CA VAL A 162 -15.87 12.85 2.57
C VAL A 162 -17.16 13.31 3.24
N ALA A 163 -18.22 13.46 2.44
CA ALA A 163 -19.55 13.86 2.92
C ALA A 163 -20.30 12.68 3.56
N LYS A 164 -20.09 11.45 3.07
CA LYS A 164 -20.77 10.26 3.55
C LYS A 164 -19.84 9.05 3.50
N TRP A 165 -19.82 8.27 4.58
CA TRP A 165 -19.13 6.98 4.64
C TRP A 165 -20.14 5.86 4.79
N PHE A 166 -20.31 5.05 3.77
CA PHE A 166 -21.04 3.80 3.83
C PHE A 166 -20.10 2.64 4.13
N THR A 167 -20.57 1.66 4.89
CA THR A 167 -19.81 0.44 5.14
C THR A 167 -20.68 -0.80 4.88
N PRO A 168 -20.17 -1.80 4.11
CA PRO A 168 -20.90 -3.04 3.89
C PRO A 168 -20.84 -3.98 5.10
N VAL A 169 -20.15 -3.57 6.12
CA VAL A 169 -19.81 -4.40 7.28
C VAL A 169 -20.49 -3.87 8.53
N TYR A 170 -21.37 -4.70 9.11
CA TYR A 170 -22.02 -4.38 10.38
C TYR A 170 -21.05 -4.58 11.55
N GLU A 171 -21.03 -3.64 12.51
CA GLU A 171 -20.11 -3.69 13.66
C GLU A 171 -20.18 -5.03 14.45
N ASN A 172 -21.32 -5.70 14.43
CA ASN A 172 -21.56 -6.97 15.12
C ASN A 172 -21.27 -8.23 14.26
N GLN A 173 -21.13 -8.08 12.96
CA GLN A 173 -20.90 -9.20 12.03
C GLN A 173 -19.42 -9.41 11.65
N VAL A 174 -18.59 -8.42 11.93
CA VAL A 174 -17.15 -8.56 11.79
C VAL A 174 -16.61 -9.06 13.11
N GLN A 175 -15.52 -9.82 13.05
CA GLN A 175 -14.64 -10.07 14.20
C GLN A 175 -13.96 -8.76 14.69
N ALA A 176 -14.65 -7.62 14.56
CA ALA A 176 -14.25 -6.35 15.13
C ALA A 176 -14.33 -6.48 16.64
N SER A 177 -13.19 -6.63 17.26
CA SER A 177 -13.10 -6.67 18.72
C SER A 177 -13.68 -5.38 19.33
N LEU A 178 -14.09 -5.44 20.58
CA LEU A 178 -14.48 -4.23 21.29
C LEU A 178 -13.41 -3.13 21.19
N LYS A 179 -12.14 -3.54 21.16
CA LYS A 179 -10.98 -2.67 20.94
C LYS A 179 -11.05 -1.94 19.60
N ASP A 180 -11.39 -2.62 18.50
CA ASP A 180 -11.48 -2.00 17.18
C ASP A 180 -12.61 -0.97 17.10
N ARG A 181 -13.75 -1.28 17.72
CA ARG A 181 -14.89 -0.34 17.80
C ARG A 181 -14.55 0.92 18.59
N LEU A 182 -13.90 0.76 19.73
CA LEU A 182 -13.43 1.89 20.55
C LEU A 182 -12.36 2.69 19.82
N ALA A 183 -11.41 2.01 19.16
CA ALA A 183 -10.37 2.65 18.36
C ALA A 183 -10.96 3.47 17.20
N LEU A 184 -11.94 2.94 16.47
CA LEU A 184 -12.63 3.68 15.41
C LEU A 184 -13.30 4.95 15.93
N ARG A 185 -14.05 4.85 17.04
CA ARG A 185 -14.71 6.01 17.68
C ARG A 185 -13.68 7.04 18.14
N TYR A 186 -12.60 6.59 18.76
CA TYR A 186 -11.50 7.46 19.19
C TYR A 186 -10.85 8.19 18.02
N ILE A 187 -10.52 7.47 16.92
CA ILE A 187 -9.91 8.07 15.73
C ILE A 187 -10.81 9.16 15.14
N ILE A 188 -12.11 8.88 14.99
CA ILE A 188 -13.06 9.87 14.47
C ILE A 188 -13.17 11.09 15.40
N TYR A 189 -13.25 10.86 16.69
CA TYR A 189 -13.37 11.94 17.68
C TYR A 189 -12.08 12.78 17.76
N ALA A 190 -10.93 12.15 17.91
CA ALA A 190 -9.64 12.83 17.96
C ALA A 190 -9.34 13.59 16.65
N GLY A 191 -9.66 12.99 15.50
CA GLY A 191 -9.54 13.66 14.20
C GLY A 191 -10.41 14.92 14.13
N ARG A 192 -11.64 14.87 14.61
CA ARG A 192 -12.52 16.06 14.66
C ARG A 192 -12.00 17.15 15.59
N LEU A 193 -11.46 16.77 16.74
CA LEU A 193 -10.80 17.72 17.66
C LEU A 193 -9.58 18.38 17.03
N SER A 194 -8.86 17.66 16.16
CA SER A 194 -7.73 18.20 15.39
C SER A 194 -8.16 18.96 14.11
N GLY A 195 -9.44 19.25 13.95
CA GLY A 195 -9.98 20.01 12.81
C GLY A 195 -10.34 19.18 11.58
N ALA A 196 -10.10 17.85 11.59
CA ALA A 196 -10.44 17.02 10.44
C ALA A 196 -11.96 16.75 10.36
N LYS A 197 -12.55 16.94 9.18
CA LYS A 197 -13.98 16.66 8.94
C LYS A 197 -14.20 15.16 8.69
N LEU A 198 -14.03 14.34 9.74
CA LEU A 198 -14.25 12.91 9.66
C LEU A 198 -15.72 12.55 9.94
N VAL A 199 -16.32 11.78 9.04
CA VAL A 199 -17.71 11.30 9.17
C VAL A 199 -17.76 9.90 9.81
N LYS A 200 -18.86 9.60 10.49
CA LYS A 200 -19.12 8.27 11.03
C LYS A 200 -19.58 7.33 9.91
N PRO A 201 -19.23 6.04 9.98
CA PRO A 201 -19.74 5.05 9.02
C PRO A 201 -21.24 4.83 9.22
N GLU A 202 -21.96 4.65 8.11
CA GLU A 202 -23.32 4.19 8.05
C GLU A 202 -23.36 2.81 7.41
N TYR A 203 -23.97 1.86 8.10
CA TYR A 203 -24.08 0.51 7.57
C TYR A 203 -25.07 0.46 6.39
N VAL A 204 -24.62 -0.06 5.29
CA VAL A 204 -25.43 -0.39 4.11
C VAL A 204 -24.94 -1.73 3.57
N SER A 205 -25.79 -2.75 3.66
CA SER A 205 -25.45 -4.07 3.11
C SER A 205 -25.33 -4.03 1.58
N LEU A 206 -24.64 -5.01 1.01
CA LEU A 206 -24.54 -5.11 -0.46
C LEU A 206 -25.90 -5.27 -1.15
N VAL A 207 -26.87 -5.90 -0.48
CA VAL A 207 -28.23 -6.04 -0.98
C VAL A 207 -28.97 -4.71 -1.01
N GLU A 208 -28.59 -3.78 -0.12
CA GLU A 208 -29.18 -2.44 -0.01
C GLU A 208 -28.40 -1.37 -0.79
N ALA A 209 -27.55 -1.77 -1.74
CA ALA A 209 -26.75 -0.86 -2.57
C ALA A 209 -27.56 0.29 -3.19
N ILE A 210 -28.85 0.09 -3.40
CA ILE A 210 -29.78 1.12 -3.88
C ILE A 210 -29.83 2.37 -2.99
N LYS A 211 -29.57 2.24 -1.66
CA LYS A 211 -29.48 3.39 -0.75
C LYS A 211 -28.31 4.31 -1.10
N VAL A 212 -27.18 3.72 -1.51
CA VAL A 212 -26.01 4.49 -1.96
C VAL A 212 -26.33 5.21 -3.27
N ALA A 213 -26.98 4.51 -4.22
CA ALA A 213 -27.37 5.10 -5.49
C ALA A 213 -28.36 6.27 -5.31
N HIS A 214 -29.35 6.14 -4.42
CA HIS A 214 -30.26 7.24 -4.09
C HIS A 214 -29.51 8.43 -3.50
N TRP A 215 -28.60 8.20 -2.55
CA TRP A 215 -27.78 9.28 -1.98
C TRP A 215 -26.97 10.00 -3.08
N MET A 216 -26.37 9.26 -4.02
CA MET A 216 -25.60 9.83 -5.14
C MET A 216 -26.52 10.68 -6.05
N ALA A 217 -27.73 10.19 -6.38
CA ALA A 217 -28.69 10.90 -7.22
C ALA A 217 -29.17 12.21 -6.57
N ASP A 218 -29.46 12.18 -5.27
CA ASP A 218 -29.91 13.36 -4.53
C ASP A 218 -28.80 14.39 -4.35
N THR A 219 -27.56 13.93 -4.25
CA THR A 219 -26.39 14.79 -4.11
C THR A 219 -26.04 15.51 -5.42
N LYS A 220 -26.32 14.89 -6.58
CA LYS A 220 -26.10 15.49 -7.91
C LYS A 220 -27.09 16.62 -8.23
N LYS A 221 -28.20 16.68 -7.53
CA LYS A 221 -29.25 17.73 -7.73
C LYS A 221 -29.01 19.00 -6.92
N ARG A 222 -28.01 19.00 -6.06
CA ARG A 222 -27.60 20.15 -5.22
C ARG A 222 -26.36 20.82 -5.80
#